data_f99f71ca8fcbdec9f8d381406751003a
#
_entry.id   f99f71ca8fcbdec9f8d381406751003a
#
_cell.length_a   1.000
_cell.length_b   1.000
_cell.length_c   1.000
_cell.angle_alpha   90.00
_cell.angle_beta   90.00
_cell.angle_gamma   90.00
#
_symmetry.space_group_name_H-M   'P 1'
#
loop_
_entity.id
_entity.type
_entity.pdbx_description
1 polymer ?
#
loop_
_entity_poly.entity_id
_entity_poly.type
_entity_poly.pdbx_seq_one_letter_code
_entity_poly.pdbx_strand_id
1 'polypeptide(L)'
;MKKSVDESIYNRITPSGSQPGKLYGLCKVHKSGHPMRPVISMVGTAEYQLAKYIDTFIKPNINCNFTVDSTSGFVKKLEEFEFSGGDNCVSFDVCSLYTNVPLDETIGLIADKVYSTTSAIVPPFPKKVFLKLLKFATSGMFLYNDRLYKQVDGVAMGSPLGPSLANFFLGHLEEHKIFTKEEISPKLYVRYVDDIYAVFHEGVSFNDFLSHINSQHSNIKFTVEESNNNVLSFLDTQISLVGDRFESCVFRKSTNTDVLLNFSAICPSSWKKGVILGALNRAKVICSNSELFSNEVSKLKNMFLRNGYSETFFNRVVTSFQQRQSAESGQAKDKKDINFSLLLRIPYVGILSHEFKNKITNLFHKELNIEIFPIFKTTKLSEFFSLKSQTPKALTCNVVYKFTCLCDSSLTYIGKTKRHLGVRVEEHLGYQREKPVGEIKTHLKKCDLCKQSNLDNFQIVKKSMSDHEAKINEALVIKNENPPLNKNLFNKGSLFTLNIYY
;
A
#
# COMPACT_ATOMS: atom_id res chain seq x y z
N MET A 1 -19.93 -19.81 -3.15
CA MET A 1 -19.59 -18.40 -2.96
C MET A 1 -20.66 -17.44 -3.48
N LYS A 2 -21.06 -17.42 -4.73
CA LYS A 2 -22.11 -16.51 -5.28
C LYS A 2 -23.43 -16.53 -4.51
N LYS A 3 -23.81 -17.65 -3.89
CA LYS A 3 -25.03 -17.80 -3.07
C LYS A 3 -24.86 -17.39 -1.59
N SER A 4 -23.62 -17.18 -1.14
CA SER A 4 -23.27 -16.95 0.28
C SER A 4 -22.65 -15.58 0.54
N VAL A 5 -22.49 -14.77 -0.50
CA VAL A 5 -21.84 -13.45 -0.42
C VAL A 5 -22.73 -12.48 -1.18
N ASP A 6 -22.88 -11.26 -0.64
CA ASP A 6 -23.58 -10.16 -1.29
C ASP A 6 -23.06 -9.94 -2.72
N GLU A 7 -23.98 -9.60 -3.65
CA GLU A 7 -23.64 -9.45 -5.07
C GLU A 7 -22.60 -8.31 -5.30
N SER A 8 -22.64 -7.26 -4.51
CA SER A 8 -21.70 -6.15 -4.61
C SER A 8 -20.29 -6.62 -4.22
N ILE A 9 -20.16 -7.41 -3.16
CA ILE A 9 -18.92 -8.02 -2.71
C ILE A 9 -18.41 -9.01 -3.77
N TYR A 10 -19.30 -9.88 -4.26
CA TYR A 10 -18.95 -10.85 -5.31
C TYR A 10 -18.38 -10.16 -6.55
N ASN A 11 -19.03 -9.10 -7.03
CA ASN A 11 -18.58 -8.33 -8.20
C ASN A 11 -17.25 -7.61 -7.95
N ARG A 12 -16.99 -7.16 -6.71
CA ARG A 12 -15.73 -6.51 -6.32
C ARG A 12 -14.55 -7.48 -6.29
N ILE A 13 -14.75 -8.70 -5.80
CA ILE A 13 -13.68 -9.70 -5.67
C ILE A 13 -13.48 -10.53 -6.94
N THR A 14 -14.43 -10.49 -7.88
CA THR A 14 -14.31 -11.19 -9.16
C THR A 14 -13.62 -10.28 -10.18
N PRO A 15 -12.42 -10.62 -10.66
CA PRO A 15 -11.70 -9.76 -11.57
C PRO A 15 -12.36 -9.72 -12.95
N SER A 16 -12.40 -8.55 -13.57
CA SER A 16 -12.87 -8.36 -14.94
C SER A 16 -11.74 -8.06 -15.94
N GLY A 17 -10.57 -7.71 -15.45
CA GLY A 17 -9.34 -7.50 -16.20
C GLY A 17 -8.22 -7.49 -15.19
N SER A 18 -7.45 -8.57 -15.10
CA SER A 18 -6.34 -8.72 -14.16
C SER A 18 -5.02 -8.63 -14.89
N GLN A 19 -3.97 -8.30 -14.17
CA GLN A 19 -2.60 -8.30 -14.66
C GLN A 19 -1.78 -9.24 -13.80
N PRO A 20 -0.72 -9.87 -14.33
CA PRO A 20 0.21 -10.59 -13.49
C PRO A 20 0.88 -9.64 -12.49
N GLY A 21 1.24 -10.13 -11.33
CA GLY A 21 2.09 -9.41 -10.38
C GLY A 21 3.38 -8.94 -11.05
N LYS A 22 4.03 -7.93 -10.49
CA LYS A 22 5.29 -7.40 -11.05
C LYS A 22 6.39 -7.49 -10.02
N LEU A 23 7.43 -8.25 -10.33
CA LEU A 23 8.62 -8.35 -9.50
C LEU A 23 9.51 -7.12 -9.72
N TYR A 24 10.03 -6.55 -8.64
CA TYR A 24 11.11 -5.56 -8.66
C TYR A 24 11.95 -5.69 -7.38
N GLY A 25 13.17 -5.20 -7.43
CA GLY A 25 14.09 -5.24 -6.31
C GLY A 25 14.23 -3.88 -5.63
N LEU A 26 14.33 -3.89 -4.30
CA LEU A 26 14.76 -2.74 -3.50
C LEU A 26 16.13 -3.03 -2.90
N CYS A 27 17.13 -2.24 -3.24
CA CYS A 27 18.49 -2.39 -2.74
C CYS A 27 18.57 -2.04 -1.24
N LYS A 28 19.15 -2.94 -0.43
CA LYS A 28 19.45 -2.68 0.98
C LYS A 28 20.83 -1.99 1.08
N VAL A 29 20.89 -0.70 0.77
CA VAL A 29 22.15 0.07 0.70
C VAL A 29 22.94 0.14 2.02
N HIS A 30 22.30 -0.18 3.14
CA HIS A 30 22.92 -0.19 4.48
C HIS A 30 23.55 -1.54 4.84
N LYS A 31 23.35 -2.60 4.03
CA LYS A 31 23.97 -3.92 4.25
C LYS A 31 25.15 -4.12 3.31
N SER A 32 26.19 -4.79 3.78
CA SER A 32 27.34 -5.19 2.95
C SER A 32 26.85 -6.03 1.75
N GLY A 33 27.46 -5.82 0.58
CA GLY A 33 27.06 -6.48 -0.67
C GLY A 33 25.73 -5.96 -1.27
N HIS A 34 25.08 -4.98 -0.65
CA HIS A 34 23.86 -4.34 -1.15
C HIS A 34 22.79 -5.33 -1.66
N PRO A 35 22.37 -6.32 -0.84
CA PRO A 35 21.44 -7.34 -1.29
C PRO A 35 20.09 -6.72 -1.69
N MET A 36 19.46 -7.32 -2.71
CA MET A 36 18.15 -6.87 -3.20
C MET A 36 17.02 -7.51 -2.38
N ARG A 37 16.06 -6.68 -1.93
CA ARG A 37 14.79 -7.17 -1.39
C ARG A 37 13.82 -7.40 -2.55
N PRO A 38 13.39 -8.64 -2.83
CA PRO A 38 12.41 -8.90 -3.86
C PRO A 38 11.02 -8.44 -3.40
N VAL A 39 10.35 -7.62 -4.21
CA VAL A 39 8.99 -7.18 -3.95
C VAL A 39 8.11 -7.53 -5.13
N ILE A 40 6.98 -8.20 -4.87
CA ILE A 40 5.99 -8.53 -5.90
C ILE A 40 4.78 -7.61 -5.73
N SER A 41 4.64 -6.66 -6.65
CA SER A 41 3.44 -5.80 -6.66
C SER A 41 2.22 -6.59 -7.11
N MET A 42 1.33 -6.91 -6.19
CA MET A 42 0.08 -7.65 -6.48
C MET A 42 -1.09 -6.76 -6.87
N VAL A 43 -0.91 -5.44 -6.92
CA VAL A 43 -1.98 -4.50 -7.29
C VAL A 43 -2.45 -4.76 -8.73
N GLY A 44 -3.74 -5.02 -8.90
CA GLY A 44 -4.35 -5.33 -10.20
C GLY A 44 -4.27 -6.80 -10.61
N THR A 45 -3.72 -7.68 -9.78
CA THR A 45 -3.80 -9.14 -10.01
C THR A 45 -5.21 -9.67 -9.73
N ALA A 46 -5.48 -10.89 -10.22
CA ALA A 46 -6.76 -11.55 -10.01
C ALA A 46 -7.06 -11.79 -8.52
N GLU A 47 -6.02 -12.06 -7.75
CA GLU A 47 -6.10 -12.43 -6.34
C GLU A 47 -6.24 -11.21 -5.41
N TYR A 48 -5.83 -10.01 -5.85
CA TYR A 48 -5.65 -8.85 -4.97
C TYR A 48 -6.90 -8.45 -4.17
N GLN A 49 -8.05 -8.36 -4.82
CA GLN A 49 -9.30 -7.99 -4.15
C GLN A 49 -9.84 -9.13 -3.28
N LEU A 50 -9.68 -10.36 -3.71
CA LEU A 50 -10.01 -11.54 -2.92
C LEU A 50 -9.12 -11.61 -1.66
N ALA A 51 -7.82 -11.38 -1.80
CA ALA A 51 -6.89 -11.32 -0.68
C ALA A 51 -7.30 -10.27 0.36
N LYS A 52 -7.64 -9.06 -0.09
CA LYS A 52 -8.19 -8.02 0.81
C LYS A 52 -9.47 -8.43 1.52
N TYR A 53 -10.35 -9.11 0.83
CA TYR A 53 -11.61 -9.57 1.42
C TYR A 53 -11.36 -10.66 2.46
N ILE A 54 -10.49 -11.61 2.18
CA ILE A 54 -10.12 -12.67 3.13
C ILE A 54 -9.43 -12.07 4.37
N ASP A 55 -8.57 -11.07 4.19
CA ASP A 55 -7.85 -10.39 5.26
C ASP A 55 -8.81 -9.78 6.31
N THR A 56 -10.02 -9.38 5.91
CA THR A 56 -11.04 -8.88 6.84
C THR A 56 -11.49 -9.91 7.88
N PHE A 57 -11.35 -11.20 7.59
CA PHE A 57 -11.65 -12.30 8.51
C PHE A 57 -10.42 -12.76 9.30
N ILE A 58 -9.22 -12.61 8.73
CA ILE A 58 -7.99 -13.04 9.40
C ILE A 58 -7.57 -12.03 10.46
N LYS A 59 -7.48 -10.75 10.09
CA LYS A 59 -6.98 -9.68 10.95
C LYS A 59 -7.61 -9.62 12.35
N PRO A 60 -8.95 -9.66 12.50
CA PRO A 60 -9.59 -9.62 13.82
C PRO A 60 -9.35 -10.87 14.66
N ASN A 61 -8.90 -11.97 14.04
CA ASN A 61 -8.59 -13.24 14.68
C ASN A 61 -7.11 -13.42 15.02
N ILE A 62 -6.25 -12.43 14.67
CA ILE A 62 -4.85 -12.39 15.10
C ILE A 62 -4.82 -11.78 16.50
N ASN A 63 -4.58 -12.61 17.49
CA ASN A 63 -4.36 -12.16 18.85
C ASN A 63 -2.86 -12.30 19.15
N CYS A 64 -2.15 -11.19 19.17
CA CYS A 64 -0.71 -11.17 19.42
C CYS A 64 -0.43 -10.30 20.63
N ASN A 65 -0.29 -10.92 21.80
CA ASN A 65 0.02 -10.25 23.08
C ASN A 65 1.37 -9.52 23.06
N PHE A 66 2.27 -9.97 22.17
CA PHE A 66 3.65 -9.51 22.09
C PHE A 66 3.88 -8.44 21.04
N THR A 67 2.87 -8.10 20.24
CA THR A 67 3.06 -7.17 19.13
C THR A 67 2.76 -5.71 19.47
N VAL A 68 3.43 -4.82 18.78
CA VAL A 68 3.10 -3.40 18.70
C VAL A 68 2.81 -3.02 17.24
N ASP A 69 1.98 -2.02 17.05
CA ASP A 69 1.56 -1.54 15.73
C ASP A 69 2.34 -0.29 15.27
N SER A 70 3.08 0.33 16.18
CA SER A 70 3.77 1.61 15.94
C SER A 70 4.89 1.86 16.95
N THR A 71 5.80 2.76 16.60
CA THR A 71 6.82 3.29 17.52
C THR A 71 6.18 3.90 18.77
N SER A 72 5.03 4.58 18.63
CA SER A 72 4.31 5.13 19.79
C SER A 72 3.84 4.04 20.76
N GLY A 73 3.29 2.92 20.22
CA GLY A 73 2.92 1.77 21.04
C GLY A 73 4.12 1.12 21.71
N PHE A 74 5.27 1.10 21.05
CA PHE A 74 6.51 0.61 21.62
C PHE A 74 7.03 1.50 22.78
N VAL A 75 7.13 2.81 22.54
CA VAL A 75 7.57 3.77 23.58
C VAL A 75 6.68 3.69 24.81
N LYS A 76 5.36 3.60 24.62
CA LYS A 76 4.42 3.43 25.74
C LYS A 76 4.70 2.16 26.54
N LYS A 77 5.01 1.03 25.89
CA LYS A 77 5.39 -0.20 26.59
C LYS A 77 6.70 -0.06 27.38
N LEU A 78 7.66 0.75 26.87
CA LEU A 78 8.89 1.05 27.60
C LEU A 78 8.62 1.93 28.83
N GLU A 79 7.71 2.91 28.73
CA GLU A 79 7.31 3.78 29.84
C GLU A 79 6.60 3.02 30.96
N GLU A 80 5.86 1.95 30.62
CA GLU A 80 5.16 1.07 31.56
C GLU A 80 6.07 -0.02 32.16
N PHE A 81 7.30 -0.21 31.63
CA PHE A 81 8.21 -1.27 32.04
C PHE A 81 9.21 -0.79 33.07
N GLU A 82 9.41 -1.57 34.13
CA GLU A 82 10.38 -1.30 35.19
C GLU A 82 11.72 -1.96 34.86
N PHE A 83 12.69 -1.15 34.50
CA PHE A 83 14.07 -1.57 34.29
C PHE A 83 14.80 -1.75 35.63
N SER A 84 15.78 -2.66 35.65
CA SER A 84 16.69 -2.87 36.79
C SER A 84 18.12 -2.69 36.33
N GLY A 85 18.99 -2.24 37.23
CA GLY A 85 20.44 -2.19 36.98
C GLY A 85 20.96 -3.59 36.66
N GLY A 86 21.65 -3.75 35.53
CA GLY A 86 22.11 -5.04 35.03
C GLY A 86 21.20 -5.72 34.00
N ASP A 87 20.02 -5.16 33.75
CA ASP A 87 19.19 -5.64 32.63
C ASP A 87 19.92 -5.50 31.29
N ASN A 88 19.83 -6.53 30.45
CA ASN A 88 20.45 -6.58 29.15
C ASN A 88 19.41 -6.45 28.02
N CYS A 89 19.55 -5.44 27.17
CA CYS A 89 18.66 -5.18 26.04
C CYS A 89 19.25 -5.74 24.76
N VAL A 90 18.48 -6.49 24.02
CA VAL A 90 18.85 -7.06 22.71
C VAL A 90 17.73 -6.89 21.69
N SER A 91 18.09 -6.89 20.44
CA SER A 91 17.15 -6.93 19.32
C SER A 91 17.31 -8.24 18.55
N PHE A 92 16.19 -8.88 18.20
CA PHE A 92 16.20 -10.02 17.30
C PHE A 92 15.54 -9.64 15.96
N ASP A 93 16.06 -10.18 14.86
CA ASP A 93 15.50 -10.01 13.52
C ASP A 93 15.16 -11.39 12.94
N VAL A 94 13.97 -11.54 12.37
CA VAL A 94 13.57 -12.79 11.70
C VAL A 94 14.13 -12.81 10.29
N CYS A 95 14.99 -13.82 10.02
CA CYS A 95 15.65 -13.96 8.73
C CYS A 95 14.64 -14.14 7.59
N SER A 96 14.50 -13.13 6.72
CA SER A 96 13.67 -13.20 5.51
C SER A 96 12.25 -13.74 5.76
N LEU A 97 11.57 -13.25 6.80
CA LEU A 97 10.29 -13.75 7.28
C LEU A 97 9.30 -14.11 6.16
N TYR A 98 8.97 -13.18 5.27
CA TYR A 98 7.92 -13.37 4.26
C TYR A 98 8.19 -14.56 3.31
N THR A 99 9.44 -14.82 2.97
CA THR A 99 9.83 -15.93 2.08
C THR A 99 9.92 -17.28 2.82
N ASN A 100 9.99 -17.23 4.15
CA ASN A 100 10.19 -18.41 5.00
C ASN A 100 8.95 -18.84 5.78
N VAL A 101 7.85 -18.06 5.72
CA VAL A 101 6.55 -18.49 6.30
C VAL A 101 6.08 -19.76 5.61
N PRO A 102 5.89 -20.89 6.32
CA PRO A 102 5.40 -22.13 5.74
C PRO A 102 3.93 -21.99 5.38
N LEU A 103 3.65 -21.78 4.09
CA LEU A 103 2.33 -21.31 3.64
C LEU A 103 1.21 -22.32 3.91
N ASP A 104 1.41 -23.60 3.59
CA ASP A 104 0.36 -24.61 3.78
C ASP A 104 0.02 -24.85 5.25
N GLU A 105 1.05 -24.88 6.13
CA GLU A 105 0.86 -24.96 7.58
C GLU A 105 0.09 -23.75 8.09
N THR A 106 0.53 -22.55 7.72
CA THR A 106 -0.13 -21.28 8.13
C THR A 106 -1.58 -21.21 7.69
N ILE A 107 -1.90 -21.63 6.47
CA ILE A 107 -3.27 -21.70 5.94
C ILE A 107 -4.14 -22.62 6.79
N GLY A 108 -3.61 -23.77 7.19
CA GLY A 108 -4.31 -24.72 8.06
C GLY A 108 -4.65 -24.11 9.43
N LEU A 109 -3.62 -23.58 10.10
CA LEU A 109 -3.75 -22.94 11.41
C LEU A 109 -4.73 -21.77 11.41
N ILE A 110 -4.66 -20.91 10.40
CA ILE A 110 -5.60 -19.78 10.25
C ILE A 110 -7.03 -20.28 10.08
N ALA A 111 -7.25 -21.29 9.26
CA ALA A 111 -8.59 -21.82 9.05
C ALA A 111 -9.16 -22.46 10.33
N ASP A 112 -8.31 -23.10 11.14
CA ASP A 112 -8.72 -23.62 12.44
C ASP A 112 -9.10 -22.48 13.39
N LYS A 113 -8.30 -21.42 13.47
CA LYS A 113 -8.58 -20.26 14.33
C LYS A 113 -9.82 -19.50 13.91
N VAL A 114 -9.98 -19.20 12.62
CA VAL A 114 -11.12 -18.42 12.08
C VAL A 114 -12.45 -19.16 12.25
N TYR A 115 -12.45 -20.49 12.27
CA TYR A 115 -13.65 -21.31 12.50
C TYR A 115 -13.72 -21.91 13.90
N SER A 116 -12.90 -21.44 14.84
CA SER A 116 -12.97 -21.83 16.25
C SER A 116 -14.13 -21.16 16.98
N THR A 117 -14.48 -21.66 18.14
CA THR A 117 -15.49 -21.05 19.03
C THR A 117 -15.08 -19.67 19.55
N THR A 118 -13.78 -19.35 19.54
CA THR A 118 -13.22 -18.07 19.98
C THR A 118 -12.99 -17.08 18.82
N SER A 119 -13.52 -17.36 17.63
CA SER A 119 -13.36 -16.49 16.46
C SER A 119 -14.09 -15.16 16.64
N ALA A 120 -13.39 -14.05 16.38
CA ALA A 120 -13.99 -12.71 16.41
C ALA A 120 -14.97 -12.48 15.25
N ILE A 121 -14.63 -13.00 14.07
CA ILE A 121 -15.46 -12.90 12.85
C ILE A 121 -15.32 -14.19 12.04
N VAL A 122 -16.44 -14.86 11.79
CA VAL A 122 -16.49 -16.07 10.95
C VAL A 122 -16.95 -15.70 9.53
N PRO A 123 -16.30 -16.22 8.47
CA PRO A 123 -16.75 -16.01 7.09
C PRO A 123 -18.15 -16.58 6.83
N PRO A 124 -18.97 -15.96 5.93
CA PRO A 124 -20.32 -16.42 5.62
C PRO A 124 -20.35 -17.63 4.69
N PHE A 125 -19.34 -18.49 4.72
CA PHE A 125 -19.22 -19.71 3.91
C PHE A 125 -18.42 -20.79 4.66
N PRO A 126 -18.57 -22.09 4.29
CA PRO A 126 -17.94 -23.20 5.01
C PRO A 126 -16.39 -23.13 4.98
N LYS A 127 -15.73 -23.65 6.03
CA LYS A 127 -14.27 -23.75 6.17
C LYS A 127 -13.57 -24.33 4.93
N LYS A 128 -14.15 -25.36 4.30
CA LYS A 128 -13.61 -25.96 3.05
C LYS A 128 -13.54 -24.93 1.89
N VAL A 129 -14.51 -24.03 1.82
CA VAL A 129 -14.53 -22.96 0.81
C VAL A 129 -13.47 -21.90 1.16
N PHE A 130 -13.39 -21.51 2.43
CA PHE A 130 -12.37 -20.56 2.91
C PHE A 130 -10.95 -21.04 2.59
N LEU A 131 -10.62 -22.29 2.90
CA LEU A 131 -9.33 -22.90 2.56
C LEU A 131 -9.00 -22.81 1.07
N LYS A 132 -9.97 -23.11 0.19
CA LYS A 132 -9.77 -23.01 -1.26
C LYS A 132 -9.54 -21.57 -1.70
N LEU A 133 -10.29 -20.62 -1.15
CA LEU A 133 -10.15 -19.21 -1.47
C LEU A 133 -8.81 -18.65 -0.96
N LEU A 134 -8.38 -19.05 0.23
CA LEU A 134 -7.10 -18.64 0.81
C LEU A 134 -5.93 -19.19 -0.01
N LYS A 135 -5.96 -20.47 -0.40
CA LYS A 135 -4.98 -21.06 -1.33
C LYS A 135 -4.93 -20.33 -2.67
N PHE A 136 -6.09 -19.97 -3.22
CA PHE A 136 -6.14 -19.20 -4.47
C PHE A 136 -5.57 -17.79 -4.27
N ALA A 137 -5.92 -17.10 -3.20
CA ALA A 137 -5.46 -15.75 -2.91
C ALA A 137 -3.94 -15.64 -2.65
N THR A 138 -3.29 -16.76 -2.31
CA THR A 138 -1.84 -16.85 -2.08
C THR A 138 -1.06 -17.44 -3.26
N SER A 139 -1.73 -17.93 -4.31
CA SER A 139 -1.10 -18.60 -5.46
C SER A 139 -0.79 -17.69 -6.65
N GLY A 140 -0.57 -16.40 -6.41
CA GLY A 140 -0.38 -15.40 -7.46
C GLY A 140 0.82 -15.65 -8.38
N MET A 141 0.63 -15.30 -9.65
CA MET A 141 1.70 -15.29 -10.65
C MET A 141 2.27 -13.89 -10.83
N PHE A 142 3.54 -13.80 -11.17
CA PHE A 142 4.21 -12.53 -11.44
C PHE A 142 5.07 -12.58 -12.71
N LEU A 143 5.24 -11.40 -13.28
CA LEU A 143 6.05 -11.19 -14.48
C LEU A 143 7.45 -10.73 -14.08
N TYR A 144 8.47 -11.36 -14.66
CA TYR A 144 9.87 -10.94 -14.59
C TYR A 144 10.56 -11.23 -15.92
N ASN A 145 11.21 -10.22 -16.53
CA ASN A 145 11.85 -10.33 -17.85
C ASN A 145 10.93 -11.01 -18.89
N ASP A 146 9.69 -10.54 -18.99
CA ASP A 146 8.64 -11.01 -19.91
C ASP A 146 8.25 -12.50 -19.76
N ARG A 147 8.69 -13.15 -18.68
CA ARG A 147 8.31 -14.52 -18.32
C ARG A 147 7.42 -14.54 -17.09
N LEU A 148 6.47 -15.47 -17.08
CA LEU A 148 5.58 -15.70 -15.94
C LEU A 148 6.21 -16.70 -14.98
N TYR A 149 6.21 -16.33 -13.71
CA TYR A 149 6.66 -17.15 -12.58
C TYR A 149 5.55 -17.31 -11.56
N LYS A 150 5.61 -18.40 -10.82
CA LYS A 150 4.77 -18.66 -9.65
C LYS A 150 5.65 -18.77 -8.41
N GLN A 151 5.28 -18.12 -7.32
CA GLN A 151 5.93 -18.33 -6.04
C GLN A 151 5.56 -19.74 -5.52
N VAL A 152 6.57 -20.52 -5.13
CA VAL A 152 6.38 -21.92 -4.72
C VAL A 152 5.98 -21.99 -3.25
N ASP A 153 6.65 -21.21 -2.37
CA ASP A 153 6.41 -21.18 -0.94
C ASP A 153 6.62 -19.75 -0.40
N GLY A 154 6.29 -19.54 0.86
CA GLY A 154 6.31 -18.22 1.48
C GLY A 154 5.20 -17.30 0.99
N VAL A 155 5.22 -16.06 1.46
CA VAL A 155 4.21 -15.04 1.15
C VAL A 155 4.83 -13.91 0.36
N ALA A 156 4.16 -13.48 -0.70
CA ALA A 156 4.64 -12.39 -1.55
C ALA A 156 4.70 -11.06 -0.78
N MET A 157 5.86 -10.42 -0.74
CA MET A 157 6.00 -9.04 -0.27
C MET A 157 5.23 -8.11 -1.21
N GLY A 158 4.06 -7.64 -0.78
CA GLY A 158 3.13 -6.82 -1.57
C GLY A 158 1.77 -7.48 -1.78
N SER A 159 1.56 -8.70 -1.30
CA SER A 159 0.24 -9.29 -1.10
C SER A 159 -0.46 -8.62 0.07
N PRO A 160 -1.77 -8.33 -0.03
CA PRO A 160 -2.56 -7.84 1.11
C PRO A 160 -2.56 -8.80 2.31
N LEU A 161 -2.44 -10.11 2.06
CA LEU A 161 -2.39 -11.16 3.08
C LEU A 161 -1.01 -11.30 3.74
N GLY A 162 0.05 -10.80 3.10
CA GLY A 162 1.43 -10.99 3.57
C GLY A 162 1.64 -10.69 5.04
N PRO A 163 1.36 -9.46 5.49
CA PRO A 163 1.54 -9.08 6.90
C PRO A 163 0.70 -9.92 7.86
N SER A 164 -0.55 -10.22 7.51
CA SER A 164 -1.47 -10.97 8.37
C SER A 164 -1.05 -12.42 8.53
N LEU A 165 -0.61 -13.09 7.43
CA LEU A 165 -0.10 -14.46 7.47
C LEU A 165 1.19 -14.55 8.29
N ALA A 166 2.12 -13.63 8.08
CA ALA A 166 3.39 -13.59 8.81
C ALA A 166 3.16 -13.33 10.32
N ASN A 167 2.34 -12.34 10.67
CA ASN A 167 2.03 -12.03 12.06
C ASN A 167 1.29 -13.17 12.76
N PHE A 168 0.36 -13.81 12.06
CA PHE A 168 -0.37 -14.95 12.62
C PHE A 168 0.57 -16.12 12.90
N PHE A 169 1.43 -16.46 11.95
CA PHE A 169 2.35 -17.58 12.10
C PHE A 169 3.35 -17.36 13.25
N LEU A 170 3.97 -16.16 13.31
CA LEU A 170 4.88 -15.84 14.41
C LEU A 170 4.15 -15.79 15.75
N GLY A 171 2.96 -15.19 15.81
CA GLY A 171 2.15 -15.20 17.04
C GLY A 171 1.80 -16.61 17.51
N HIS A 172 1.51 -17.54 16.60
CA HIS A 172 1.32 -18.95 16.92
C HIS A 172 2.58 -19.60 17.49
N LEU A 173 3.77 -19.31 16.93
CA LEU A 173 5.02 -19.79 17.48
C LEU A 173 5.31 -19.21 18.87
N GLU A 174 5.04 -17.92 19.06
CA GLU A 174 5.20 -17.22 20.35
C GLU A 174 4.32 -17.85 21.42
N GLU A 175 3.04 -18.04 21.15
CA GLU A 175 2.06 -18.58 22.11
C GLU A 175 2.32 -20.05 22.48
N HIS A 176 2.82 -20.87 21.54
CA HIS A 176 2.84 -22.32 21.73
C HIS A 176 4.25 -22.94 21.83
N LYS A 177 5.29 -22.23 21.41
CA LYS A 177 6.64 -22.82 21.29
C LYS A 177 7.76 -21.97 21.88
N ILE A 178 7.72 -20.63 21.72
CA ILE A 178 8.84 -19.75 22.12
C ILE A 178 8.91 -19.62 23.65
N PHE A 179 7.80 -19.34 24.31
CA PHE A 179 7.76 -19.10 25.76
C PHE A 179 7.45 -20.37 26.58
N THR A 180 8.04 -21.50 26.19
CA THR A 180 7.88 -22.79 26.91
C THR A 180 8.89 -22.99 28.02
N LYS A 181 9.94 -22.16 28.10
CA LYS A 181 11.02 -22.22 29.10
C LYS A 181 11.12 -20.85 29.80
N GLU A 182 10.55 -20.75 30.97
CA GLU A 182 10.51 -19.49 31.76
C GLU A 182 11.91 -19.03 32.17
N GLU A 183 12.82 -19.96 32.49
CA GLU A 183 14.16 -19.70 33.03
C GLU A 183 15.08 -18.94 32.03
N ILE A 184 14.83 -19.03 30.75
CA ILE A 184 15.59 -18.31 29.71
C ILE A 184 14.77 -17.22 29.03
N SER A 185 13.52 -17.01 29.44
CA SER A 185 12.62 -16.06 28.81
C SER A 185 12.93 -14.60 29.19
N PRO A 186 12.77 -13.64 28.28
CA PRO A 186 12.99 -12.22 28.59
C PRO A 186 11.89 -11.66 29.50
N LYS A 187 12.22 -10.65 30.33
CA LYS A 187 11.28 -9.86 31.14
C LYS A 187 10.31 -9.06 30.27
N LEU A 188 10.83 -8.53 29.18
CA LEU A 188 10.06 -7.80 28.17
C LEU A 188 10.38 -8.38 26.81
N TYR A 189 9.34 -8.62 26.03
CA TYR A 189 9.43 -9.04 24.63
C TYR A 189 8.39 -8.28 23.83
N VAL A 190 8.84 -7.52 22.84
CA VAL A 190 7.99 -6.68 21.99
C VAL A 190 8.37 -6.89 20.54
N ARG A 191 7.40 -7.31 19.73
CA ARG A 191 7.62 -7.54 18.30
C ARG A 191 6.88 -6.55 17.42
N TYR A 192 7.58 -6.06 16.39
CA TYR A 192 7.01 -5.32 15.28
C TYR A 192 7.31 -6.04 13.95
N VAL A 193 6.37 -6.82 13.46
CA VAL A 193 6.49 -7.69 12.27
C VAL A 193 7.63 -8.69 12.41
N ASP A 194 8.82 -8.40 11.90
CA ASP A 194 10.05 -9.20 11.94
C ASP A 194 11.07 -8.72 12.96
N ASP A 195 11.00 -7.46 13.38
CA ASP A 195 11.88 -6.89 14.39
C ASP A 195 11.35 -7.14 15.81
N ILE A 196 12.23 -7.56 16.73
CA ILE A 196 11.89 -7.89 18.11
C ILE A 196 12.84 -7.12 19.04
N TYR A 197 12.30 -6.51 20.08
CA TYR A 197 13.02 -5.93 21.19
C TYR A 197 12.79 -6.77 22.43
N ALA A 198 13.86 -7.13 23.13
CA ALA A 198 13.77 -7.94 24.36
C ALA A 198 14.70 -7.42 25.45
N VAL A 199 14.25 -7.56 26.71
CA VAL A 199 15.00 -7.23 27.91
C VAL A 199 15.15 -8.49 28.76
N PHE A 200 16.38 -8.84 29.12
CA PHE A 200 16.70 -9.98 29.94
C PHE A 200 17.20 -9.55 31.31
N HIS A 201 16.91 -10.33 32.35
CA HIS A 201 17.51 -10.16 33.66
C HIS A 201 19.04 -10.35 33.60
N GLU A 202 19.73 -9.71 34.53
CA GLU A 202 21.13 -10.02 34.79
C GLU A 202 21.33 -11.53 35.01
N GLY A 203 22.32 -12.11 34.34
CA GLY A 203 22.64 -13.55 34.43
C GLY A 203 21.81 -14.48 33.52
N VAL A 204 20.76 -13.99 32.88
CA VAL A 204 20.01 -14.77 31.88
C VAL A 204 20.67 -14.63 30.49
N SER A 205 21.03 -15.76 29.88
CA SER A 205 21.70 -15.79 28.58
C SER A 205 20.70 -15.62 27.44
N PHE A 206 20.74 -14.49 26.75
CA PHE A 206 19.96 -14.29 25.50
C PHE A 206 20.42 -15.23 24.38
N ASN A 207 21.66 -15.76 24.41
CA ASN A 207 22.14 -16.74 23.45
C ASN A 207 21.47 -18.12 23.64
N ASP A 208 21.14 -18.49 24.88
CA ASP A 208 20.37 -19.70 25.17
C ASP A 208 18.94 -19.55 24.68
N PHE A 209 18.35 -18.36 24.87
CA PHE A 209 17.05 -18.04 24.29
C PHE A 209 17.09 -18.03 22.76
N LEU A 210 18.12 -17.45 22.14
CA LEU A 210 18.31 -17.47 20.67
C LEU A 210 18.39 -18.91 20.15
N SER A 211 19.17 -19.76 20.81
CA SER A 211 19.31 -21.18 20.46
C SER A 211 17.97 -21.91 20.58
N HIS A 212 17.23 -21.63 21.66
CA HIS A 212 15.89 -22.17 21.86
C HIS A 212 14.91 -21.75 20.76
N ILE A 213 14.75 -20.46 20.47
CA ILE A 213 13.79 -20.00 19.46
C ILE A 213 14.16 -20.48 18.05
N ASN A 214 15.46 -20.62 17.76
CA ASN A 214 15.95 -21.18 16.48
C ASN A 214 15.71 -22.68 16.33
N SER A 215 15.46 -23.40 17.40
CA SER A 215 15.10 -24.83 17.37
C SER A 215 13.61 -25.07 17.14
N GLN A 216 12.75 -24.05 17.28
CA GLN A 216 11.29 -24.23 17.29
C GLN A 216 10.69 -24.50 15.92
N HIS A 217 11.32 -24.02 14.83
CA HIS A 217 10.87 -24.27 13.46
C HIS A 217 12.02 -24.33 12.46
N SER A 218 11.95 -25.25 11.49
CA SER A 218 13.01 -25.45 10.49
C SER A 218 13.21 -24.23 9.59
N ASN A 219 12.13 -23.59 9.16
CA ASN A 219 12.14 -22.48 8.20
C ASN A 219 12.39 -21.11 8.84
N ILE A 220 12.04 -20.94 10.13
CA ILE A 220 12.16 -19.64 10.81
C ILE A 220 13.45 -19.60 11.59
N LYS A 221 14.27 -18.60 11.31
CA LYS A 221 15.54 -18.35 11.99
C LYS A 221 15.63 -16.91 12.43
N PHE A 222 16.20 -16.73 13.62
CA PHE A 222 16.38 -15.44 14.27
C PHE A 222 17.89 -15.14 14.33
N THR A 223 18.21 -13.86 14.17
CA THR A 223 19.54 -13.30 14.48
C THR A 223 19.40 -12.33 15.64
N VAL A 224 20.50 -12.07 16.35
CA VAL A 224 20.53 -11.14 17.48
C VAL A 224 21.49 -9.98 17.19
N GLU A 225 21.10 -8.80 17.64
CA GLU A 225 21.94 -7.62 17.74
C GLU A 225 21.97 -7.17 19.20
N GLU A 226 23.17 -7.12 19.77
CA GLU A 226 23.39 -6.74 21.16
C GLU A 226 23.46 -5.21 21.30
N SER A 227 23.11 -4.71 22.48
CA SER A 227 23.34 -3.32 22.82
C SER A 227 24.85 -3.00 22.85
N ASN A 228 25.22 -1.88 22.24
CA ASN A 228 26.60 -1.38 22.31
C ASN A 228 26.65 -0.23 23.31
N ASN A 229 27.45 -0.37 24.38
CA ASN A 229 27.52 0.61 25.47
C ASN A 229 26.10 0.96 26.05
N ASN A 230 25.27 -0.03 26.29
CA ASN A 230 23.88 0.12 26.73
C ASN A 230 22.98 0.94 25.78
N VAL A 231 23.36 1.05 24.51
CA VAL A 231 22.58 1.74 23.46
C VAL A 231 22.12 0.72 22.44
N LEU A 232 20.83 0.70 22.15
CA LEU A 232 20.23 -0.16 21.14
C LEU A 232 19.23 0.64 20.28
N SER A 233 19.20 0.34 18.98
CA SER A 233 18.19 0.93 18.08
C SER A 233 17.07 -0.04 17.83
N PHE A 234 15.83 0.40 17.97
CA PHE A 234 14.65 -0.39 17.60
C PHE A 234 13.61 0.48 16.90
N LEU A 235 13.14 0.05 15.76
CA LEU A 235 12.31 0.84 14.85
C LEU A 235 13.02 2.16 14.45
N ASP A 236 12.42 3.28 14.83
CA ASP A 236 13.00 4.62 14.63
C ASP A 236 13.40 5.30 15.96
N THR A 237 13.62 4.50 17.00
CA THR A 237 14.00 4.92 18.34
C THR A 237 15.39 4.39 18.70
N GLN A 238 16.25 5.24 19.24
CA GLN A 238 17.47 4.86 19.93
C GLN A 238 17.17 4.84 21.43
N ILE A 239 17.47 3.74 22.08
CA ILE A 239 17.21 3.51 23.50
C ILE A 239 18.57 3.41 24.20
N SER A 240 18.73 4.12 25.31
CA SER A 240 19.90 4.07 26.17
C SER A 240 19.47 3.74 27.59
N LEU A 241 20.11 2.77 28.23
CA LEU A 241 19.89 2.49 29.65
C LEU A 241 20.82 3.34 30.48
N VAL A 242 20.26 4.11 31.43
CA VAL A 242 20.96 4.98 32.35
C VAL A 242 20.53 4.64 33.78
N GLY A 243 21.30 3.76 34.45
CA GLY A 243 20.87 3.15 35.72
C GLY A 243 19.61 2.29 35.55
N ASP A 244 18.59 2.58 36.34
CA ASP A 244 17.29 1.89 36.31
C ASP A 244 16.26 2.58 35.42
N ARG A 245 16.71 3.45 34.52
CA ARG A 245 15.82 4.19 33.60
C ARG A 245 16.29 4.05 32.16
N PHE A 246 15.34 4.16 31.26
CA PHE A 246 15.66 4.31 29.85
C PHE A 246 15.56 5.77 29.41
N GLU A 247 16.40 6.13 28.48
CA GLU A 247 16.27 7.34 27.69
C GLU A 247 16.06 6.95 26.23
N SER A 248 15.17 7.68 25.54
CA SER A 248 14.91 7.43 24.13
C SER A 248 14.97 8.71 23.32
N CYS A 249 15.54 8.60 22.13
CA CYS A 249 15.59 9.67 21.14
C CYS A 249 15.42 9.12 19.73
N VAL A 250 15.24 10.03 18.75
CA VAL A 250 15.01 9.63 17.36
C VAL A 250 16.26 9.02 16.74
N PHE A 251 16.16 7.75 16.32
CA PHE A 251 17.19 7.05 15.57
C PHE A 251 17.14 7.40 14.08
N ARG A 252 18.31 7.61 13.50
CA ARG A 252 18.51 7.74 12.06
C ARG A 252 19.63 6.82 11.60
N LYS A 253 19.34 5.99 10.61
CA LYS A 253 20.37 5.14 10.00
C LYS A 253 21.48 6.03 9.39
N SER A 254 22.71 5.56 9.41
CA SER A 254 23.86 6.27 8.83
C SER A 254 23.69 6.60 7.34
N THR A 255 22.86 5.82 6.65
CA THR A 255 22.52 6.03 5.24
C THR A 255 21.39 7.07 5.01
N ASN A 256 20.88 7.70 6.08
CA ASN A 256 19.88 8.76 5.94
C ASN A 256 20.49 9.97 5.23
N THR A 257 19.87 10.42 4.16
CA THR A 257 20.33 11.52 3.33
C THR A 257 19.81 12.89 3.77
N ASP A 258 18.96 12.96 4.79
CA ASP A 258 18.24 14.17 5.23
C ASP A 258 17.43 14.88 4.13
N VAL A 259 17.16 14.21 3.00
CA VAL A 259 16.34 14.76 1.91
C VAL A 259 14.87 14.73 2.31
N LEU A 260 14.28 15.91 2.37
CA LEU A 260 12.87 16.14 2.68
C LEU A 260 12.13 16.76 1.50
N LEU A 261 10.83 17.02 1.66
CA LEU A 261 10.09 17.85 0.71
C LEU A 261 10.76 19.21 0.57
N ASN A 262 11.37 19.50 -0.59
CA ASN A 262 12.07 20.76 -0.82
C ASN A 262 11.08 21.95 -0.77
N PHE A 263 11.51 23.07 -0.20
CA PHE A 263 10.65 24.25 -0.08
C PHE A 263 10.25 24.84 -1.44
N SER A 264 11.09 24.69 -2.48
CA SER A 264 10.79 25.12 -3.85
C SER A 264 9.79 24.21 -4.58
N ALA A 265 9.45 23.03 -4.01
CA ALA A 265 8.51 22.12 -4.65
C ALA A 265 7.15 22.77 -4.90
N ILE A 266 6.59 22.55 -6.09
CA ILE A 266 5.25 23.05 -6.47
C ILE A 266 4.19 22.20 -5.79
N CYS A 267 3.86 22.58 -4.56
CA CYS A 267 2.84 21.93 -3.73
C CYS A 267 2.20 22.94 -2.76
N PRO A 268 1.02 22.65 -2.20
CA PRO A 268 0.39 23.52 -1.21
C PRO A 268 1.31 23.81 -0.01
N SER A 269 1.31 25.06 0.45
CA SER A 269 2.08 25.49 1.64
C SER A 269 1.71 24.68 2.91
N SER A 270 0.47 24.22 3.01
CA SER A 270 0.01 23.33 4.09
C SER A 270 0.78 22.01 4.12
N TRP A 271 1.22 21.47 2.98
CA TRP A 271 2.03 20.26 2.92
C TRP A 271 3.44 20.50 3.49
N LYS A 272 4.05 21.63 3.14
CA LYS A 272 5.35 22.05 3.68
C LYS A 272 5.31 22.22 5.21
N LYS A 273 4.25 22.84 5.71
CA LYS A 273 3.98 22.92 7.15
C LYS A 273 3.74 21.54 7.77
N GLY A 274 2.98 20.68 7.07
CA GLY A 274 2.63 19.31 7.52
C GLY A 274 3.86 18.43 7.72
N VAL A 275 4.91 18.55 6.88
CA VAL A 275 6.15 17.78 7.03
C VAL A 275 6.89 18.16 8.31
N ILE A 276 6.98 19.47 8.63
CA ILE A 276 7.58 19.94 9.89
C ILE A 276 6.76 19.44 11.09
N LEU A 277 5.43 19.60 11.06
CA LEU A 277 4.56 19.13 12.15
C LEU A 277 4.65 17.62 12.36
N GLY A 278 4.74 16.84 11.28
CA GLY A 278 4.94 15.39 11.37
C GLY A 278 6.25 15.02 12.06
N ALA A 279 7.35 15.72 11.72
CA ALA A 279 8.65 15.50 12.35
C ALA A 279 8.66 15.90 13.84
N LEU A 280 8.01 17.02 14.20
CA LEU A 280 7.90 17.47 15.59
C LEU A 280 7.01 16.51 16.42
N ASN A 281 5.90 16.05 15.89
CA ASN A 281 5.04 15.04 16.55
C ASN A 281 5.82 13.75 16.81
N ARG A 282 6.57 13.28 15.80
CA ARG A 282 7.43 12.10 15.97
C ARG A 282 8.47 12.30 17.06
N ALA A 283 9.19 13.42 17.05
CA ALA A 283 10.17 13.77 18.07
C ALA A 283 9.54 13.82 19.48
N LYS A 284 8.34 14.39 19.60
CA LYS A 284 7.62 14.49 20.88
C LYS A 284 7.23 13.13 21.46
N VAL A 285 6.84 12.19 20.59
CA VAL A 285 6.47 10.81 21.00
C VAL A 285 7.69 10.00 21.40
N ILE A 286 8.82 10.18 20.71
CA ILE A 286 10.00 9.32 20.86
C ILE A 286 10.93 9.83 21.97
N CYS A 287 11.13 11.14 22.11
CA CYS A 287 12.09 11.68 23.07
C CYS A 287 11.52 11.62 24.50
N SER A 288 12.22 10.90 25.37
CA SER A 288 11.77 10.64 26.76
C SER A 288 11.84 11.87 27.67
N ASN A 289 12.67 12.88 27.32
CA ASN A 289 12.80 14.09 28.13
C ASN A 289 12.88 15.37 27.26
N SER A 290 12.75 16.53 27.92
CA SER A 290 12.73 17.85 27.25
C SER A 290 14.06 18.24 26.61
N GLU A 291 15.16 17.78 27.15
CA GLU A 291 16.49 18.05 26.60
C GLU A 291 16.70 17.31 25.29
N LEU A 292 16.42 16.01 25.26
CA LEU A 292 16.46 15.18 24.04
C LEU A 292 15.51 15.71 22.96
N PHE A 293 14.32 16.16 23.35
CA PHE A 293 13.40 16.81 22.42
C PHE A 293 13.96 18.12 21.85
N SER A 294 14.56 18.98 22.69
CA SER A 294 15.17 20.24 22.23
C SER A 294 16.35 20.01 21.29
N ASN A 295 17.18 19.01 21.60
CA ASN A 295 18.29 18.58 20.76
C ASN A 295 17.78 18.08 19.39
N GLU A 296 16.68 17.30 19.39
CA GLU A 296 16.05 16.83 18.15
C GLU A 296 15.46 17.98 17.34
N VAL A 297 14.78 18.95 17.95
CA VAL A 297 14.25 20.15 17.26
C VAL A 297 15.38 20.92 16.58
N SER A 298 16.55 21.05 17.22
CA SER A 298 17.73 21.70 16.66
C SER A 298 18.28 20.95 15.44
N LYS A 299 18.33 19.61 15.50
CA LYS A 299 18.69 18.76 14.34
C LYS A 299 17.70 18.94 13.19
N LEU A 300 16.39 18.89 13.48
CA LEU A 300 15.33 19.10 12.50
C LEU A 300 15.43 20.47 11.83
N LYS A 301 15.70 21.54 12.60
CA LYS A 301 15.92 22.87 12.04
C LYS A 301 17.01 22.85 10.97
N ASN A 302 18.17 22.28 11.26
CA ASN A 302 19.27 22.18 10.31
C ASN A 302 18.90 21.35 9.06
N MET A 303 18.16 20.26 9.24
CA MET A 303 17.66 19.45 8.11
C MET A 303 16.72 20.26 7.21
N PHE A 304 15.77 20.99 7.77
CA PHE A 304 14.83 21.81 7.00
C PHE A 304 15.51 22.97 6.28
N LEU A 305 16.48 23.65 6.93
CA LEU A 305 17.26 24.71 6.30
C LEU A 305 18.02 24.18 5.06
N ARG A 306 18.65 23.00 5.12
CA ARG A 306 19.30 22.35 3.96
C ARG A 306 18.32 22.03 2.83
N ASN A 307 17.02 21.84 3.14
CA ASN A 307 15.97 21.61 2.16
C ASN A 307 15.25 22.90 1.70
N GLY A 308 15.88 24.07 1.91
CA GLY A 308 15.44 25.36 1.40
C GLY A 308 14.37 26.06 2.23
N TYR A 309 14.02 25.56 3.42
CA TYR A 309 13.10 26.27 4.32
C TYR A 309 13.78 27.45 4.97
N SER A 310 13.08 28.58 5.13
CA SER A 310 13.60 29.70 5.92
C SER A 310 13.46 29.41 7.42
N GLU A 311 14.42 29.93 8.18
CA GLU A 311 14.39 29.82 9.65
C GLU A 311 13.11 30.43 10.24
N THR A 312 12.66 31.56 9.71
CA THR A 312 11.41 32.20 10.14
C THR A 312 10.18 31.33 9.93
N PHE A 313 10.12 30.59 8.80
CA PHE A 313 9.03 29.67 8.53
C PHE A 313 9.05 28.48 9.50
N PHE A 314 10.22 27.89 9.71
CA PHE A 314 10.39 26.76 10.64
C PHE A 314 10.00 27.17 12.07
N ASN A 315 10.58 28.26 12.59
CA ASN A 315 10.32 28.74 13.95
C ASN A 315 8.84 29.07 14.18
N ARG A 316 8.15 29.68 13.19
CA ARG A 316 6.69 29.93 13.26
C ARG A 316 5.90 28.63 13.42
N VAL A 317 6.30 27.55 12.73
CA VAL A 317 5.64 26.26 12.85
C VAL A 317 5.89 25.63 14.21
N VAL A 318 7.12 25.72 14.73
CA VAL A 318 7.48 25.21 16.08
C VAL A 318 6.68 25.96 17.15
N THR A 319 6.63 27.28 17.11
CA THR A 319 5.84 28.07 18.08
C THR A 319 4.35 27.69 18.03
N SER A 320 3.79 27.56 16.80
CA SER A 320 2.39 27.13 16.63
C SER A 320 2.15 25.71 17.15
N PHE A 321 3.14 24.82 17.06
CA PHE A 321 3.08 23.46 17.59
C PHE A 321 3.05 23.47 19.13
N GLN A 322 3.95 24.22 19.78
CA GLN A 322 4.03 24.37 21.22
C GLN A 322 2.74 24.96 21.83
N GLN A 323 2.20 26.03 21.20
CA GLN A 323 0.94 26.66 21.64
C GLN A 323 -0.27 25.70 21.57
N ARG A 324 -0.32 24.82 20.56
CA ARG A 324 -1.40 23.82 20.47
C ARG A 324 -1.32 22.79 21.58
N GLN A 325 -0.14 22.34 21.94
CA GLN A 325 0.03 21.38 23.03
C GLN A 325 -0.43 21.95 24.39
N SER A 326 -0.20 23.25 24.61
CA SER A 326 -0.69 23.93 25.82
C SER A 326 -2.22 24.09 25.85
N ALA A 327 -2.86 24.10 24.67
CA ALA A 327 -4.33 24.29 24.52
C ALA A 327 -5.13 22.97 24.45
N GLU A 328 -4.50 21.82 24.18
CA GLU A 328 -5.16 20.53 23.99
C GLU A 328 -5.64 19.86 25.30
N SER A 329 -5.52 20.50 26.44
CA SER A 329 -6.19 20.05 27.68
C SER A 329 -7.72 20.29 27.72
N GLY A 330 -8.33 20.75 26.62
CA GLY A 330 -9.77 21.00 26.54
C GLY A 330 -10.35 20.89 25.13
N GLN A 331 -11.22 19.92 24.95
CA GLN A 331 -12.20 19.70 23.88
C GLN A 331 -11.76 18.97 22.61
N ALA A 332 -12.17 17.70 22.53
CA ALA A 332 -12.34 16.98 21.28
C ALA A 332 -13.39 17.72 20.43
N LYS A 333 -13.01 18.17 19.23
CA LYS A 333 -13.97 18.72 18.26
C LYS A 333 -14.86 17.60 17.75
N ASP A 334 -16.17 17.72 17.98
CA ASP A 334 -17.17 16.85 17.39
C ASP A 334 -16.98 16.75 15.88
N LYS A 335 -16.84 15.51 15.39
CA LYS A 335 -16.87 15.23 13.95
C LYS A 335 -18.29 15.49 13.49
N LYS A 336 -18.50 16.53 12.67
CA LYS A 336 -19.77 16.74 11.97
C LYS A 336 -20.04 15.52 11.10
N ASP A 337 -21.19 14.89 11.28
CA ASP A 337 -21.71 13.86 10.38
C ASP A 337 -21.98 14.48 9.01
N ILE A 338 -21.14 14.15 8.04
CA ILE A 338 -21.25 14.64 6.66
C ILE A 338 -22.04 13.60 5.87
N ASN A 339 -23.29 13.90 5.54
CA ASN A 339 -24.21 12.96 4.88
C ASN A 339 -23.86 12.61 3.43
N PHE A 340 -23.16 13.46 2.70
CA PHE A 340 -22.66 13.16 1.35
C PHE A 340 -21.52 14.10 0.95
N SER A 341 -20.38 13.54 0.54
CA SER A 341 -19.24 14.33 0.10
C SER A 341 -18.65 13.81 -1.20
N LEU A 342 -18.41 14.70 -2.15
CA LEU A 342 -17.74 14.38 -3.40
C LEU A 342 -16.25 14.76 -3.32
N LEU A 343 -15.34 13.79 -3.54
CA LEU A 343 -13.92 14.04 -3.63
C LEU A 343 -13.55 14.54 -5.02
N LEU A 344 -13.10 15.79 -5.14
CA LEU A 344 -12.64 16.38 -6.39
C LEU A 344 -11.12 16.51 -6.40
N ARG A 345 -10.45 15.86 -7.37
CA ARG A 345 -8.99 15.95 -7.55
C ARG A 345 -8.65 17.12 -8.46
N ILE A 346 -7.92 18.09 -7.95
CA ILE A 346 -7.53 19.32 -8.66
C ILE A 346 -6.01 19.29 -8.88
N PRO A 347 -5.50 19.44 -10.12
CA PRO A 347 -4.07 19.65 -10.36
C PRO A 347 -3.58 20.89 -9.62
N TYR A 348 -2.42 20.78 -8.97
CA TYR A 348 -1.84 21.91 -8.25
C TYR A 348 -0.83 22.66 -9.13
N VAL A 349 -1.18 23.91 -9.48
CA VAL A 349 -0.37 24.85 -10.27
C VAL A 349 -0.19 26.20 -9.57
N GLY A 350 -0.21 26.19 -8.23
CA GLY A 350 -0.04 27.41 -7.42
C GLY A 350 -1.37 28.09 -7.05
N ILE A 351 -1.37 29.42 -7.06
CA ILE A 351 -2.50 30.25 -6.61
C ILE A 351 -3.80 29.94 -7.38
N LEU A 352 -3.68 29.76 -8.70
CA LEU A 352 -4.84 29.45 -9.55
C LEU A 352 -5.61 28.20 -9.09
N SER A 353 -4.91 27.21 -8.55
CA SER A 353 -5.56 26.00 -8.00
C SER A 353 -6.39 26.29 -6.75
N HIS A 354 -5.97 27.24 -5.93
CA HIS A 354 -6.74 27.69 -4.77
C HIS A 354 -7.96 28.50 -5.18
N GLU A 355 -7.81 29.39 -6.17
CA GLU A 355 -8.93 30.16 -6.72
C GLU A 355 -9.97 29.24 -7.35
N PHE A 356 -9.54 28.30 -8.18
CA PHE A 356 -10.40 27.29 -8.79
C PHE A 356 -11.12 26.45 -7.72
N LYS A 357 -10.36 25.98 -6.70
CA LYS A 357 -10.93 25.29 -5.55
C LYS A 357 -12.07 26.08 -4.92
N ASN A 358 -11.82 27.35 -4.60
CA ASN A 358 -12.80 28.19 -3.92
C ASN A 358 -14.05 28.44 -4.80
N LYS A 359 -13.85 28.74 -6.09
CA LYS A 359 -14.94 28.93 -7.04
C LYS A 359 -15.82 27.69 -7.17
N ILE A 360 -15.20 26.50 -7.36
CA ILE A 360 -15.96 25.28 -7.56
C ILE A 360 -16.67 24.82 -6.28
N THR A 361 -16.04 24.96 -5.12
CA THR A 361 -16.68 24.63 -3.83
C THR A 361 -17.89 25.50 -3.58
N ASN A 362 -17.79 26.82 -3.85
CA ASN A 362 -18.90 27.76 -3.69
C ASN A 362 -20.04 27.48 -4.68
N LEU A 363 -19.71 27.15 -5.93
CA LEU A 363 -20.71 26.81 -6.96
C LEU A 363 -21.53 25.59 -6.54
N PHE A 364 -20.87 24.50 -6.18
CA PHE A 364 -21.55 23.25 -5.81
C PHE A 364 -22.36 23.40 -4.51
N HIS A 365 -21.85 24.15 -3.55
CA HIS A 365 -22.59 24.43 -2.31
C HIS A 365 -23.84 25.28 -2.56
N LYS A 366 -23.72 26.37 -3.37
CA LYS A 366 -24.83 27.28 -3.62
C LYS A 366 -25.88 26.73 -4.58
N GLU A 367 -25.45 26.11 -5.67
CA GLU A 367 -26.32 25.68 -6.78
C GLU A 367 -26.90 24.28 -6.57
N LEU A 368 -26.15 23.38 -5.93
CA LEU A 368 -26.49 21.96 -5.86
C LEU A 368 -26.66 21.43 -4.43
N ASN A 369 -26.36 22.24 -3.42
CA ASN A 369 -26.33 21.82 -2.01
C ASN A 369 -25.48 20.56 -1.77
N ILE A 370 -24.36 20.44 -2.52
CA ILE A 370 -23.42 19.34 -2.44
C ILE A 370 -22.12 19.82 -1.79
N GLU A 371 -21.65 19.12 -0.77
CA GLU A 371 -20.36 19.39 -0.17
C GLU A 371 -19.24 18.71 -0.95
N ILE A 372 -18.27 19.49 -1.46
CA ILE A 372 -17.11 18.99 -2.18
C ILE A 372 -15.87 19.08 -1.30
N PHE A 373 -15.09 18.01 -1.27
CA PHE A 373 -13.74 17.99 -0.70
C PHE A 373 -12.69 18.02 -1.81
N PRO A 374 -12.13 19.18 -2.14
CA PRO A 374 -11.08 19.29 -3.13
C PRO A 374 -9.75 18.75 -2.59
N ILE A 375 -9.14 17.83 -3.33
CA ILE A 375 -7.80 17.27 -3.05
C ILE A 375 -6.85 17.73 -4.14
N PHE A 376 -5.76 18.39 -3.76
CA PHE A 376 -4.73 18.77 -4.71
C PHE A 376 -3.90 17.57 -5.13
N LYS A 377 -3.68 17.44 -6.44
CA LYS A 377 -2.78 16.46 -7.05
C LYS A 377 -1.55 17.19 -7.61
N THR A 378 -0.37 16.78 -7.18
CA THR A 378 0.90 17.26 -7.74
C THR A 378 1.50 16.21 -8.69
N THR A 379 2.30 16.66 -9.65
CA THR A 379 3.08 15.78 -10.53
C THR A 379 4.16 15.05 -9.72
N LYS A 380 4.30 13.77 -9.92
CA LYS A 380 5.29 12.92 -9.24
C LYS A 380 6.35 12.43 -10.22
N LEU A 381 7.59 12.26 -9.75
CA LEU A 381 8.67 11.67 -10.57
C LEU A 381 8.30 10.28 -11.10
N SER A 382 7.52 9.50 -10.35
CA SER A 382 7.02 8.19 -10.81
C SER A 382 6.09 8.24 -12.03
N GLU A 383 5.62 9.42 -12.45
CA GLU A 383 4.87 9.59 -13.69
C GLU A 383 5.80 9.61 -14.92
N PHE A 384 7.09 9.95 -14.74
CA PHE A 384 8.09 10.01 -15.77
C PHE A 384 8.98 8.75 -15.84
N PHE A 385 9.11 8.04 -14.72
CA PHE A 385 9.97 6.85 -14.62
C PHE A 385 9.17 5.64 -14.16
N SER A 386 9.32 4.53 -14.91
CA SER A 386 8.75 3.24 -14.51
C SER A 386 9.85 2.34 -13.95
N LEU A 387 9.74 2.02 -12.66
CA LEU A 387 10.64 1.06 -11.99
C LEU A 387 10.18 -0.40 -12.15
N LYS A 388 9.01 -0.60 -12.75
CA LYS A 388 8.39 -1.94 -12.90
C LYS A 388 8.29 -2.30 -14.36
N SER A 389 8.41 -3.59 -14.69
CA SER A 389 8.17 -4.11 -16.03
C SER A 389 6.85 -3.61 -16.59
N GLN A 390 6.84 -3.23 -17.86
CA GLN A 390 5.60 -2.81 -18.51
C GLN A 390 4.68 -4.01 -18.68
N THR A 391 3.37 -3.78 -18.52
CA THR A 391 2.38 -4.81 -18.81
C THR A 391 2.34 -5.03 -20.32
N PRO A 392 2.46 -6.28 -20.81
CA PRO A 392 2.29 -6.59 -22.21
C PRO A 392 0.98 -5.99 -22.75
N LYS A 393 1.00 -5.47 -23.98
CA LYS A 393 -0.14 -4.80 -24.61
C LYS A 393 -1.41 -5.66 -24.58
N ALA A 394 -1.29 -6.95 -24.85
CA ALA A 394 -2.39 -7.90 -24.82
C ALA A 394 -3.08 -8.00 -23.45
N LEU A 395 -2.31 -7.92 -22.34
CA LEU A 395 -2.79 -8.04 -20.98
C LEU A 395 -3.20 -6.70 -20.35
N THR A 396 -3.11 -5.59 -21.09
CA THR A 396 -3.53 -4.29 -20.57
C THR A 396 -5.05 -4.22 -20.53
N CYS A 397 -5.61 -3.75 -19.42
CA CYS A 397 -7.04 -3.60 -19.18
C CYS A 397 -7.42 -2.14 -18.85
N ASN A 398 -8.73 -1.83 -18.78
CA ASN A 398 -9.26 -0.49 -18.57
C ASN A 398 -8.65 0.55 -19.53
N VAL A 399 -8.69 0.25 -20.83
CA VAL A 399 -8.08 1.09 -21.86
C VAL A 399 -9.10 1.58 -22.87
N VAL A 400 -8.84 2.78 -23.42
CA VAL A 400 -9.39 3.27 -24.66
C VAL A 400 -8.37 2.96 -25.75
N TYR A 401 -8.82 2.31 -26.81
CA TYR A 401 -7.97 1.90 -27.94
C TYR A 401 -8.51 2.45 -29.25
N LYS A 402 -7.60 2.65 -30.19
CA LYS A 402 -7.88 3.10 -31.56
C LYS A 402 -7.45 2.00 -32.52
N PHE A 403 -8.35 1.57 -33.37
CA PHE A 403 -8.06 0.76 -34.56
C PHE A 403 -7.92 1.69 -35.76
N THR A 404 -6.93 1.46 -36.61
CA THR A 404 -6.73 2.19 -37.87
C THR A 404 -6.72 1.20 -39.00
N CYS A 405 -7.47 1.51 -40.07
CA CYS A 405 -7.54 0.69 -41.26
C CYS A 405 -6.17 0.62 -41.96
N LEU A 406 -5.79 -0.57 -42.45
CA LEU A 406 -4.52 -0.79 -43.16
C LEU A 406 -4.52 -0.19 -44.57
N CYS A 407 -5.69 -0.04 -45.21
CA CYS A 407 -5.83 0.51 -46.54
C CYS A 407 -5.96 2.03 -46.52
N ASP A 408 -6.61 2.59 -45.51
CA ASP A 408 -6.96 4.00 -45.44
C ASP A 408 -6.84 4.46 -43.98
N SER A 409 -5.80 5.21 -43.68
CA SER A 409 -5.50 5.73 -42.34
C SER A 409 -6.55 6.70 -41.80
N SER A 410 -7.43 7.24 -42.64
CA SER A 410 -8.54 8.09 -42.23
C SER A 410 -9.66 7.29 -41.59
N LEU A 411 -9.80 6.01 -41.94
CA LEU A 411 -10.82 5.10 -41.38
C LEU A 411 -10.36 4.53 -40.03
N THR A 412 -10.85 5.13 -38.96
CA THR A 412 -10.49 4.80 -37.62
C THR A 412 -11.73 4.41 -36.81
N TYR A 413 -11.49 3.58 -35.75
CA TYR A 413 -12.48 3.22 -34.75
C TYR A 413 -11.90 3.41 -33.36
N ILE A 414 -12.66 3.99 -32.46
CA ILE A 414 -12.31 4.13 -31.03
C ILE A 414 -13.27 3.29 -30.20
N GLY A 415 -12.70 2.52 -29.29
CA GLY A 415 -13.46 1.70 -28.36
C GLY A 415 -12.75 1.56 -27.02
N LYS A 416 -13.49 1.07 -26.02
CA LYS A 416 -12.93 0.76 -24.72
C LYS A 416 -13.04 -0.71 -24.35
N THR A 417 -12.22 -1.16 -23.43
CA THR A 417 -12.37 -2.45 -22.76
C THR A 417 -11.98 -2.37 -21.29
N LYS A 418 -12.78 -2.99 -20.41
CA LYS A 418 -12.39 -3.24 -19.02
C LYS A 418 -11.60 -4.53 -18.86
N ARG A 419 -11.70 -5.45 -19.83
CA ARG A 419 -10.98 -6.73 -19.90
C ARG A 419 -9.63 -6.54 -20.58
N HIS A 420 -8.87 -7.61 -20.74
CA HIS A 420 -7.63 -7.60 -21.50
C HIS A 420 -7.86 -7.13 -22.94
N LEU A 421 -6.97 -6.27 -23.43
CA LEU A 421 -7.06 -5.76 -24.82
C LEU A 421 -6.95 -6.90 -25.82
N GLY A 422 -6.07 -7.89 -25.59
CA GLY A 422 -5.94 -9.06 -26.47
C GLY A 422 -7.27 -9.77 -26.66
N VAL A 423 -8.01 -10.08 -25.60
CA VAL A 423 -9.34 -10.70 -25.67
C VAL A 423 -10.31 -9.83 -26.46
N ARG A 424 -10.27 -8.50 -26.27
CA ARG A 424 -11.15 -7.59 -27.01
C ARG A 424 -10.81 -7.52 -28.50
N VAL A 425 -9.53 -7.56 -28.84
CA VAL A 425 -9.04 -7.63 -30.23
C VAL A 425 -9.49 -8.94 -30.89
N GLU A 426 -9.33 -10.10 -30.22
CA GLU A 426 -9.81 -11.40 -30.72
C GLU A 426 -11.33 -11.38 -31.00
N GLU A 427 -12.12 -10.72 -30.15
CA GLU A 427 -13.55 -10.53 -30.42
C GLU A 427 -13.81 -9.72 -31.70
N HIS A 428 -13.04 -8.66 -31.93
CA HIS A 428 -13.14 -7.84 -33.14
C HIS A 428 -12.72 -8.59 -34.40
N LEU A 429 -11.66 -9.40 -34.29
CA LEU A 429 -11.13 -10.20 -35.41
C LEU A 429 -11.98 -11.45 -35.70
N GLY A 430 -12.97 -11.76 -34.82
CA GLY A 430 -13.93 -12.82 -35.06
C GLY A 430 -13.52 -14.21 -34.60
N TYR A 431 -12.46 -14.34 -33.81
CA TYR A 431 -12.03 -15.64 -33.26
C TYR A 431 -13.01 -16.23 -32.21
N GLN A 432 -13.93 -15.43 -31.68
CA GLN A 432 -15.00 -15.89 -30.78
C GLN A 432 -16.35 -15.95 -31.50
N ARG A 433 -16.94 -17.15 -31.59
CA ARG A 433 -18.11 -17.45 -32.47
C ARG A 433 -19.45 -16.86 -32.01
N GLU A 434 -19.65 -16.44 -30.77
CA GLU A 434 -20.98 -16.19 -30.18
C GLU A 434 -21.37 -14.73 -29.95
N LYS A 435 -20.59 -13.74 -30.45
CA LYS A 435 -20.89 -12.32 -30.20
C LYS A 435 -21.40 -11.56 -31.41
N PRO A 436 -22.28 -10.54 -31.17
CA PRO A 436 -22.87 -9.77 -32.25
C PRO A 436 -21.81 -9.05 -33.11
N VAL A 437 -22.15 -8.85 -34.37
CA VAL A 437 -21.30 -8.20 -35.36
C VAL A 437 -21.04 -6.76 -34.94
N GLY A 438 -19.77 -6.43 -34.60
CA GLY A 438 -19.31 -5.06 -34.31
C GLY A 438 -18.86 -4.33 -35.56
N GLU A 439 -18.72 -3.00 -35.46
CA GLU A 439 -18.33 -2.13 -36.60
C GLU A 439 -16.99 -2.55 -37.23
N ILE A 440 -15.97 -2.88 -36.40
CA ILE A 440 -14.70 -3.39 -36.91
C ILE A 440 -14.90 -4.68 -37.70
N LYS A 441 -15.65 -5.67 -37.16
CA LYS A 441 -15.88 -6.93 -37.86
C LYS A 441 -16.63 -6.72 -39.18
N THR A 442 -17.52 -5.75 -39.25
CA THR A 442 -18.22 -5.36 -40.49
C THR A 442 -17.25 -4.75 -41.49
N HIS A 443 -16.32 -3.90 -41.01
CA HIS A 443 -15.28 -3.32 -41.85
C HIS A 443 -14.30 -4.37 -42.40
N LEU A 444 -13.86 -5.31 -41.54
CA LEU A 444 -12.95 -6.41 -41.91
C LEU A 444 -13.53 -7.31 -43.05
N LYS A 445 -14.85 -7.44 -43.13
CA LYS A 445 -15.49 -8.17 -44.25
C LYS A 445 -15.35 -7.45 -45.60
N LYS A 446 -15.19 -6.12 -45.55
CA LYS A 446 -15.15 -5.26 -46.77
C LYS A 446 -13.72 -4.87 -47.17
N CYS A 447 -12.75 -5.03 -46.28
CA CYS A 447 -11.37 -4.62 -46.50
C CYS A 447 -10.45 -5.84 -46.38
N ASP A 448 -9.91 -6.32 -47.50
CA ASP A 448 -9.09 -7.55 -47.56
C ASP A 448 -7.77 -7.41 -46.80
N LEU A 449 -7.09 -6.27 -46.88
CA LEU A 449 -5.87 -6.04 -46.11
C LEU A 449 -6.13 -6.05 -44.59
N CYS A 450 -7.26 -5.51 -44.14
CA CYS A 450 -7.61 -5.49 -42.74
C CYS A 450 -7.97 -6.90 -42.16
N LYS A 451 -8.24 -7.91 -43.00
CA LYS A 451 -8.38 -9.30 -42.59
C LYS A 451 -7.11 -9.86 -41.94
N GLN A 452 -5.95 -9.28 -42.28
CA GLN A 452 -4.63 -9.64 -41.71
C GLN A 452 -4.31 -8.85 -40.43
N SER A 453 -5.25 -8.02 -39.92
CA SER A 453 -5.05 -7.23 -38.71
C SER A 453 -4.81 -8.12 -37.51
N ASN A 454 -3.94 -7.65 -36.63
CA ASN A 454 -3.58 -8.28 -35.37
C ASN A 454 -3.60 -7.25 -34.22
N LEU A 455 -3.08 -7.60 -33.05
CA LEU A 455 -3.00 -6.71 -31.88
C LEU A 455 -2.25 -5.40 -32.16
N ASP A 456 -1.28 -5.39 -33.07
CA ASP A 456 -0.45 -4.20 -33.34
C ASP A 456 -1.23 -3.08 -34.03
N ASN A 457 -2.29 -3.43 -34.75
CA ASN A 457 -3.19 -2.47 -35.42
C ASN A 457 -4.15 -1.75 -34.42
N PHE A 458 -4.12 -2.12 -33.14
CA PHE A 458 -4.91 -1.51 -32.09
C PHE A 458 -4.00 -0.72 -31.16
N GLN A 459 -3.96 0.59 -31.29
CA GLN A 459 -3.17 1.48 -30.45
C GLN A 459 -3.91 1.78 -29.14
N ILE A 460 -3.23 1.73 -27.99
CA ILE A 460 -3.76 2.24 -26.72
C ILE A 460 -3.66 3.75 -26.73
N VAL A 461 -4.80 4.45 -26.74
CA VAL A 461 -4.87 5.92 -26.71
C VAL A 461 -4.82 6.42 -25.28
N LYS A 462 -5.53 5.75 -24.36
CA LYS A 462 -5.58 6.15 -22.96
C LYS A 462 -5.75 4.96 -22.02
N LYS A 463 -5.03 4.97 -20.88
CA LYS A 463 -5.23 4.04 -19.77
C LYS A 463 -6.10 4.71 -18.73
N SER A 464 -7.01 3.96 -18.11
CA SER A 464 -7.94 4.44 -17.10
C SER A 464 -7.82 3.60 -15.81
N MET A 465 -8.16 4.17 -14.67
CA MET A 465 -8.12 3.46 -13.39
C MET A 465 -9.39 2.63 -13.13
N SER A 466 -10.48 2.93 -13.84
CA SER A 466 -11.77 2.24 -13.72
C SER A 466 -12.50 2.17 -15.06
N ASP A 467 -13.50 1.27 -15.15
CA ASP A 467 -14.38 1.20 -16.33
C ASP A 467 -15.20 2.48 -16.53
N HIS A 468 -15.56 3.15 -15.43
CA HIS A 468 -16.28 4.42 -15.50
C HIS A 468 -15.42 5.53 -16.13
N GLU A 469 -14.18 5.66 -15.67
CA GLU A 469 -13.21 6.59 -16.27
C GLU A 469 -12.91 6.24 -17.72
N ALA A 470 -12.81 4.95 -18.05
CA ALA A 470 -12.62 4.50 -19.44
C ALA A 470 -13.81 4.90 -20.34
N LYS A 471 -15.06 4.87 -19.84
CA LYS A 471 -16.24 5.35 -20.59
C LYS A 471 -16.16 6.84 -20.88
N ILE A 472 -15.80 7.66 -19.89
CA ILE A 472 -15.63 9.11 -20.06
C ILE A 472 -14.52 9.39 -21.07
N ASN A 473 -13.37 8.74 -20.92
CA ASN A 473 -12.24 8.91 -21.82
C ASN A 473 -12.57 8.48 -23.26
N GLU A 474 -13.30 7.37 -23.44
CA GLU A 474 -13.78 6.94 -24.76
C GLU A 474 -14.65 8.02 -25.41
N ALA A 475 -15.64 8.55 -24.69
CA ALA A 475 -16.53 9.60 -25.19
C ALA A 475 -15.76 10.88 -25.58
N LEU A 476 -14.79 11.30 -24.75
CA LEU A 476 -13.96 12.46 -25.03
C LEU A 476 -13.08 12.27 -26.26
N VAL A 477 -12.43 11.11 -26.42
CA VAL A 477 -11.58 10.80 -27.58
C VAL A 477 -12.42 10.72 -28.85
N ILE A 478 -13.60 10.09 -28.80
CA ILE A 478 -14.53 10.03 -29.95
C ILE A 478 -14.98 11.43 -30.35
N LYS A 479 -15.35 12.29 -29.37
CA LYS A 479 -15.76 13.67 -29.65
C LYS A 479 -14.65 14.47 -30.33
N ASN A 480 -13.40 14.27 -29.91
CA ASN A 480 -12.25 15.01 -30.43
C ASN A 480 -11.79 14.52 -31.83
N GLU A 481 -11.78 13.20 -32.03
CA GLU A 481 -11.22 12.60 -33.25
C GLU A 481 -12.28 12.29 -34.33
N ASN A 482 -13.57 12.26 -33.96
CA ASN A 482 -14.71 11.96 -34.84
C ASN A 482 -14.48 10.73 -35.78
N PRO A 483 -14.18 9.55 -35.23
CA PRO A 483 -13.73 8.39 -36.00
C PRO A 483 -14.84 7.85 -36.92
N PRO A 484 -14.59 7.68 -38.23
CA PRO A 484 -15.61 7.34 -39.23
C PRO A 484 -16.28 5.98 -39.02
N LEU A 485 -15.61 5.03 -38.35
CA LEU A 485 -16.14 3.71 -38.13
C LEU A 485 -17.05 3.61 -36.85
N ASN A 486 -17.18 4.66 -36.06
CA ASN A 486 -18.05 4.69 -34.86
C ASN A 486 -19.49 5.13 -35.20
N LYS A 487 -20.17 4.44 -36.10
CA LYS A 487 -21.47 4.86 -36.72
C LYS A 487 -22.67 4.95 -35.78
N ASN A 488 -22.65 4.32 -34.57
CA ASN A 488 -23.85 4.12 -33.74
C ASN A 488 -23.87 4.89 -32.41
N LEU A 489 -23.08 5.94 -32.24
CA LEU A 489 -22.96 6.63 -30.95
C LEU A 489 -24.14 7.53 -30.57
N PHE A 490 -24.94 7.96 -31.55
CA PHE A 490 -26.08 8.86 -31.33
C PHE A 490 -27.40 8.16 -30.96
N ASN A 491 -27.52 6.84 -31.15
CA ASN A 491 -28.79 6.13 -31.00
C ASN A 491 -28.96 5.23 -29.76
N LYS A 492 -28.00 5.13 -28.84
CA LYS A 492 -28.18 4.40 -27.57
C LYS A 492 -27.91 5.35 -26.42
N GLY A 493 -28.99 5.73 -25.71
CA GLY A 493 -29.12 6.65 -24.57
C GLY A 493 -28.21 6.38 -23.36
N SER A 494 -26.92 6.19 -23.57
CA SER A 494 -25.86 6.21 -22.56
C SER A 494 -24.93 7.41 -22.71
N LEU A 495 -25.44 8.46 -23.33
CA LEU A 495 -24.79 9.74 -23.42
C LEU A 495 -24.88 10.45 -22.07
N PHE A 496 -23.78 10.48 -21.33
CA PHE A 496 -23.46 11.66 -20.56
C PHE A 496 -23.27 12.79 -21.59
N THR A 497 -24.32 13.53 -21.91
CA THR A 497 -24.20 14.84 -22.53
C THR A 497 -23.54 15.75 -21.51
N LEU A 498 -22.21 15.76 -21.47
CA LEU A 498 -21.46 16.87 -20.92
C LEU A 498 -21.70 18.04 -21.86
N ASN A 499 -22.80 18.77 -21.63
CA ASN A 499 -22.96 20.12 -22.17
C ASN A 499 -21.92 21.01 -21.47
N ILE A 500 -20.70 21.01 -21.99
CA ILE A 500 -19.70 22.02 -21.62
C ILE A 500 -20.09 23.26 -22.41
N TYR A 501 -20.83 24.15 -21.77
CA TYR A 501 -20.96 25.53 -22.25
C TYR A 501 -19.60 26.21 -22.03
N TYR A 502 -19.03 26.78 -23.10
CA TYR A 502 -17.84 27.64 -23.09
C TYR A 502 -18.10 28.95 -22.38
#